data_e11ae1f26a46357ce2be328f38479ded
#
_entry.id   e11ae1f26a46357ce2be328f38479ded
#
_cell.length_a   1.000
_cell.length_b   1.000
_cell.length_c   1.000
_cell.angle_alpha   90.00
_cell.angle_beta   90.00
_cell.angle_gamma   90.00
#
_symmetry.space_group_name_H-M   'P 1'
#
loop_
_entity.id
_entity.type
_entity.pdbx_description
1 polymer ?
#
loop_
_entity_poly.entity_id
_entity_poly.type
_entity_poly.pdbx_seq_one_letter_code
_entity_poly.pdbx_strand_id
1 'polypeptide(L)'
;MRANTTNNSLRPGRVSRHSSGELPADSKTKSEAMERLDSLRKTIEHHRYLYHVLNKSEISPEALDALKHELVLIEKAYPDLITPDSPSQRVAGEPLKGFKKVEHTVPQWSFNDAFSPEEMREFDTRVKNMLAKAPSFETHLETGRPSEVKKVSPSYVCELKIDGLKVVLTYEKGLLVTAATRGDGIVGEDVTANIKMIESVPLSLHEKVSGVFEGEVWMGKSTLLRLNKEEIKAGHEPYANPRNLAAGTIRQLDPAIVKARTLDVFIYDVTALDKEIPNTQTKELAFLQKLGFKVNEHFVECKTIEEVIAFWQKWQKRASKEDYWIDGVVVKVNEKEYQDALGYTGKA
;
A
#
# COMPACT_ATOMS: atom_id res chain seq x y z
N MET A 1 -48.44 10.09 -47.83
CA MET A 1 -47.16 10.76 -47.56
C MET A 1 -46.29 9.76 -46.79
N ARG A 2 -45.19 9.33 -47.37
CA ARG A 2 -44.30 8.28 -46.83
C ARG A 2 -43.24 8.97 -45.95
N ALA A 3 -43.04 8.49 -44.72
CA ALA A 3 -41.92 8.87 -43.88
C ALA A 3 -40.94 7.69 -43.82
N ASN A 4 -39.73 7.92 -44.33
CA ASN A 4 -38.58 7.01 -44.23
C ASN A 4 -37.99 7.09 -42.84
N THR A 5 -37.89 5.96 -42.14
CA THR A 5 -37.05 5.77 -40.96
C THR A 5 -35.86 4.90 -41.34
N THR A 6 -34.70 5.50 -41.46
CA THR A 6 -33.42 4.81 -41.64
C THR A 6 -32.94 4.21 -40.31
N ASN A 7 -32.97 2.89 -40.24
CA ASN A 7 -32.46 2.10 -39.13
C ASN A 7 -30.95 1.90 -39.34
N ASN A 8 -30.09 2.54 -38.52
CA ASN A 8 -28.65 2.41 -38.55
C ASN A 8 -28.22 1.36 -37.51
N SER A 9 -28.20 0.09 -37.90
CA SER A 9 -27.69 -1.01 -37.09
C SER A 9 -26.17 -1.03 -37.11
N LEU A 10 -25.54 -0.62 -36.01
CA LEU A 10 -24.13 -0.86 -35.77
C LEU A 10 -23.90 -2.38 -35.63
N ARG A 11 -23.18 -2.97 -36.58
CA ARG A 11 -22.70 -4.36 -36.52
C ARG A 11 -21.56 -4.46 -35.52
N PRO A 12 -21.54 -5.48 -34.63
CA PRO A 12 -20.40 -5.72 -33.77
C PRO A 12 -19.19 -6.15 -34.59
N GLY A 13 -18.05 -5.49 -34.36
CA GLY A 13 -16.78 -5.78 -35.00
C GLY A 13 -16.35 -7.23 -34.71
N ARG A 14 -15.95 -7.90 -35.75
CA ARG A 14 -15.45 -9.27 -35.78
C ARG A 14 -14.14 -9.33 -35.00
N VAL A 15 -14.12 -9.94 -33.81
CA VAL A 15 -12.90 -10.26 -33.07
C VAL A 15 -12.15 -11.34 -33.86
N SER A 16 -11.05 -10.96 -34.49
CA SER A 16 -10.18 -11.91 -35.15
C SER A 16 -9.40 -12.73 -34.11
N ARG A 17 -9.55 -14.04 -34.13
CA ARG A 17 -8.70 -14.97 -33.39
C ARG A 17 -7.30 -14.96 -34.01
N HIS A 18 -6.35 -14.33 -33.29
CA HIS A 18 -4.93 -14.46 -33.66
C HIS A 18 -4.29 -15.57 -32.82
N SER A 19 -4.05 -16.68 -33.43
CA SER A 19 -3.22 -17.78 -32.97
C SER A 19 -1.89 -17.71 -33.75
N SER A 20 -0.96 -16.91 -33.31
CA SER A 20 0.47 -17.00 -33.61
C SER A 20 1.17 -15.86 -32.87
N GLY A 21 2.30 -16.15 -32.20
CA GLY A 21 3.09 -15.18 -31.45
C GLY A 21 3.86 -14.16 -32.32
N GLU A 22 3.21 -13.62 -33.32
CA GLU A 22 3.71 -12.56 -34.18
C GLU A 22 3.28 -11.20 -33.65
N LEU A 23 4.17 -10.22 -33.73
CA LEU A 23 3.91 -8.83 -33.36
C LEU A 23 2.67 -8.31 -34.11
N PRO A 24 1.84 -7.46 -33.48
CA PRO A 24 0.75 -6.76 -34.15
C PRO A 24 1.28 -6.05 -35.42
N ALA A 25 0.55 -6.10 -36.51
CA ALA A 25 0.96 -5.57 -37.83
C ALA A 25 1.29 -4.06 -37.85
N ASP A 26 1.01 -3.34 -36.74
CA ASP A 26 1.15 -1.88 -36.60
C ASP A 26 2.50 -1.43 -36.05
N SER A 27 3.39 -2.30 -35.53
CA SER A 27 4.72 -1.88 -35.03
C SER A 27 5.82 -2.14 -36.09
N LYS A 28 5.92 -1.26 -37.06
CA LYS A 28 6.87 -1.40 -38.17
C LYS A 28 8.28 -0.90 -37.83
N THR A 29 8.44 -0.03 -36.84
CA THR A 29 9.71 0.58 -36.45
C THR A 29 9.94 0.53 -34.96
N LYS A 30 11.17 0.66 -34.49
CA LYS A 30 11.49 0.76 -33.06
C LYS A 30 10.83 1.99 -32.39
N SER A 31 10.64 3.10 -33.15
CA SER A 31 9.95 4.29 -32.66
C SER A 31 8.47 4.02 -32.40
N GLU A 32 7.79 3.34 -33.33
CA GLU A 32 6.39 2.93 -33.16
C GLU A 32 6.22 1.96 -31.98
N ALA A 33 7.17 1.01 -31.83
CA ALA A 33 7.19 0.09 -30.69
C ALA A 33 7.31 0.85 -29.34
N MET A 34 8.16 1.87 -29.27
CA MET A 34 8.34 2.70 -28.08
C MET A 34 7.07 3.46 -27.73
N GLU A 35 6.44 4.13 -28.70
CA GLU A 35 5.17 4.83 -28.49
C GLU A 35 4.05 3.88 -28.06
N ARG A 36 3.99 2.69 -28.66
CA ARG A 36 3.02 1.67 -28.29
C ARG A 36 3.23 1.14 -26.86
N LEU A 37 4.48 0.87 -26.48
CA LEU A 37 4.83 0.47 -25.11
C LEU A 37 4.44 1.53 -24.09
N ASP A 38 4.68 2.80 -24.34
CA ASP A 38 4.30 3.89 -23.44
C ASP A 38 2.78 3.98 -23.27
N SER A 39 2.03 3.80 -24.36
CA SER A 39 0.57 3.75 -24.30
C SER A 39 0.07 2.54 -23.52
N LEU A 40 0.63 1.34 -23.78
CA LEU A 40 0.26 0.11 -23.08
C LEU A 40 0.56 0.20 -21.59
N ARG A 41 1.75 0.68 -21.18
CA ARG A 41 2.13 0.85 -19.78
C ARG A 41 1.15 1.76 -19.04
N LYS A 42 0.81 2.92 -19.62
CA LYS A 42 -0.16 3.85 -19.04
C LYS A 42 -1.55 3.22 -18.89
N THR A 43 -2.02 2.52 -19.92
CA THR A 43 -3.34 1.89 -19.91
C THR A 43 -3.39 0.75 -18.90
N ILE A 44 -2.39 -0.14 -18.89
CA ILE A 44 -2.32 -1.26 -17.93
C ILE A 44 -2.23 -0.73 -16.50
N GLU A 45 -1.39 0.30 -16.24
CA GLU A 45 -1.23 0.87 -14.91
C GLU A 45 -2.52 1.56 -14.43
N HIS A 46 -3.23 2.28 -15.32
CA HIS A 46 -4.53 2.86 -15.01
C HIS A 46 -5.54 1.79 -14.57
N HIS A 47 -5.70 0.70 -15.34
CA HIS A 47 -6.65 -0.35 -14.99
C HIS A 47 -6.21 -1.18 -13.79
N ARG A 48 -4.89 -1.39 -13.60
CA ARG A 48 -4.34 -1.98 -12.38
C ARG A 48 -4.70 -1.14 -11.16
N TYR A 49 -4.48 0.17 -11.21
CA TYR A 49 -4.80 1.09 -10.12
C TYR A 49 -6.30 1.09 -9.80
N LEU A 50 -7.15 1.16 -10.83
CA LEU A 50 -8.59 1.07 -10.62
C LEU A 50 -8.99 -0.23 -9.93
N TYR A 51 -8.50 -1.37 -10.41
CA TYR A 51 -8.90 -2.68 -9.90
C TYR A 51 -8.32 -2.99 -8.52
N HIS A 52 -6.99 -2.87 -8.34
CA HIS A 52 -6.32 -3.32 -7.12
C HIS A 52 -6.27 -2.27 -6.02
N VAL A 53 -6.37 -0.99 -6.34
CA VAL A 53 -6.32 0.10 -5.34
C VAL A 53 -7.70 0.66 -5.06
N LEU A 54 -8.49 0.97 -6.11
CA LEU A 54 -9.80 1.60 -5.97
C LEU A 54 -10.98 0.61 -5.98
N ASN A 55 -10.73 -0.71 -6.12
CA ASN A 55 -11.76 -1.76 -6.23
C ASN A 55 -12.83 -1.46 -7.31
N LYS A 56 -12.40 -0.89 -8.44
CA LYS A 56 -13.23 -0.56 -9.61
C LYS A 56 -12.74 -1.30 -10.83
N SER A 57 -13.63 -1.67 -11.75
CA SER A 57 -13.26 -2.29 -13.02
C SER A 57 -13.96 -1.56 -14.16
N GLU A 58 -13.17 -1.15 -15.18
CA GLU A 58 -13.67 -0.52 -16.42
C GLU A 58 -13.53 -1.43 -17.62
N ILE A 59 -12.67 -2.48 -17.50
CA ILE A 59 -12.49 -3.50 -18.55
C ILE A 59 -12.58 -4.89 -17.93
N SER A 60 -12.79 -5.90 -18.77
CA SER A 60 -12.77 -7.30 -18.30
C SER A 60 -11.35 -7.77 -17.99
N PRO A 61 -11.18 -8.78 -17.11
CA PRO A 61 -9.88 -9.39 -16.84
C PRO A 61 -9.17 -9.88 -18.12
N GLU A 62 -9.93 -10.47 -19.05
CA GLU A 62 -9.42 -10.98 -20.32
C GLU A 62 -8.86 -9.84 -21.21
N ALA A 63 -9.53 -8.66 -21.19
CA ALA A 63 -9.05 -7.49 -21.93
C ALA A 63 -7.74 -6.95 -21.31
N LEU A 64 -7.64 -6.90 -19.99
CA LEU A 64 -6.41 -6.50 -19.31
C LEU A 64 -5.26 -7.48 -19.60
N ASP A 65 -5.54 -8.78 -19.59
CA ASP A 65 -4.54 -9.81 -19.90
C ASP A 65 -4.08 -9.74 -21.36
N ALA A 66 -4.95 -9.39 -22.31
CA ALA A 66 -4.58 -9.16 -23.69
C ALA A 66 -3.61 -7.97 -23.84
N LEU A 67 -3.84 -6.86 -23.13
CA LEU A 67 -2.93 -5.71 -23.08
C LEU A 67 -1.57 -6.07 -22.49
N LYS A 68 -1.55 -6.81 -21.38
CA LYS A 68 -0.31 -7.33 -20.77
C LYS A 68 0.44 -8.24 -21.71
N HIS A 69 -0.26 -9.13 -22.43
CA HIS A 69 0.35 -10.03 -23.40
C HIS A 69 0.99 -9.27 -24.57
N GLU A 70 0.30 -8.29 -25.15
CA GLU A 70 0.83 -7.43 -26.21
C GLU A 70 2.09 -6.71 -25.75
N LEU A 71 2.08 -6.11 -24.55
CA LEU A 71 3.25 -5.45 -23.96
C LEU A 71 4.45 -6.39 -23.88
N VAL A 72 4.27 -7.61 -23.39
CA VAL A 72 5.34 -8.63 -23.27
C VAL A 72 5.90 -9.02 -24.63
N LEU A 73 5.06 -9.15 -25.65
CA LEU A 73 5.51 -9.47 -27.02
C LEU A 73 6.40 -8.37 -27.59
N ILE A 74 6.02 -7.10 -27.43
CA ILE A 74 6.83 -5.97 -27.92
C ILE A 74 8.14 -5.87 -27.14
N GLU A 75 8.11 -5.99 -25.81
CA GLU A 75 9.33 -5.95 -24.98
C GLU A 75 10.28 -7.13 -25.27
N LYS A 76 9.76 -8.29 -25.63
CA LYS A 76 10.54 -9.43 -26.06
C LYS A 76 11.24 -9.19 -27.40
N ALA A 77 10.60 -8.45 -28.30
CA ALA A 77 11.19 -8.06 -29.59
C ALA A 77 12.20 -6.90 -29.43
N TYR A 78 12.01 -6.04 -28.43
CA TYR A 78 12.86 -4.87 -28.16
C TYR A 78 13.27 -4.83 -26.67
N PRO A 79 14.17 -5.70 -26.20
CA PRO A 79 14.53 -5.81 -24.78
C PRO A 79 15.14 -4.55 -24.19
N ASP A 80 15.77 -3.72 -24.99
CA ASP A 80 16.35 -2.43 -24.60
C ASP A 80 15.30 -1.34 -24.31
N LEU A 81 14.03 -1.57 -24.65
CA LEU A 81 12.90 -0.70 -24.29
C LEU A 81 12.22 -1.08 -22.97
N ILE A 82 12.67 -2.15 -22.29
CA ILE A 82 12.13 -2.55 -20.99
C ILE A 82 12.54 -1.52 -19.94
N THR A 83 11.55 -1.01 -19.19
CA THR A 83 11.77 -0.08 -18.08
C THR A 83 11.60 -0.79 -16.72
N PRO A 84 12.25 -0.32 -15.63
CA PRO A 84 12.15 -0.95 -14.32
C PRO A 84 10.73 -1.02 -13.75
N ASP A 85 9.85 -0.11 -14.19
CA ASP A 85 8.46 0.02 -13.80
C ASP A 85 7.48 -0.64 -14.78
N SER A 86 7.99 -1.30 -15.83
CA SER A 86 7.10 -2.00 -16.75
C SER A 86 6.26 -3.06 -16.04
N PRO A 87 4.96 -3.20 -16.38
CA PRO A 87 4.11 -4.28 -15.87
C PRO A 87 4.70 -5.68 -16.07
N SER A 88 5.55 -5.87 -17.09
CA SER A 88 6.28 -7.13 -17.32
C SER A 88 7.28 -7.46 -16.20
N GLN A 89 7.73 -6.47 -15.41
CA GLN A 89 8.63 -6.68 -14.27
C GLN A 89 7.94 -7.34 -13.07
N ARG A 90 6.60 -7.54 -13.15
CA ARG A 90 5.82 -8.39 -12.23
C ARG A 90 5.79 -9.86 -12.65
N VAL A 91 6.72 -10.28 -13.48
CA VAL A 91 6.91 -11.69 -13.81
C VAL A 91 7.84 -12.31 -12.76
N ALA A 92 7.43 -13.45 -12.22
CA ALA A 92 8.29 -14.25 -11.36
C ALA A 92 9.53 -14.66 -12.19
N GLY A 93 10.70 -14.16 -11.77
CA GLY A 93 12.00 -14.59 -12.31
C GLY A 93 12.39 -15.98 -11.79
N GLU A 94 13.66 -16.33 -11.95
CA GLU A 94 14.20 -17.53 -11.31
C GLU A 94 14.09 -17.45 -9.78
N PRO A 95 13.92 -18.60 -9.08
CA PRO A 95 13.92 -18.63 -7.62
C PRO A 95 15.18 -17.97 -7.02
N LEU A 96 14.98 -17.20 -5.97
CA LEU A 96 16.07 -16.51 -5.26
C LEU A 96 16.95 -17.53 -4.54
N LYS A 97 18.26 -17.24 -4.44
CA LYS A 97 19.19 -18.07 -3.67
C LYS A 97 19.13 -17.82 -2.16
N GLY A 98 18.44 -16.74 -1.75
CA GLY A 98 18.29 -16.28 -0.38
C GLY A 98 17.92 -14.81 -0.34
N PHE A 99 17.64 -14.29 0.87
CA PHE A 99 17.33 -12.89 1.09
C PHE A 99 18.56 -12.13 1.57
N LYS A 100 18.86 -11.01 0.91
CA LYS A 100 19.89 -10.08 1.37
C LYS A 100 19.38 -9.33 2.60
N LYS A 101 20.28 -8.92 3.47
CA LYS A 101 19.96 -8.02 4.57
C LYS A 101 19.92 -6.58 4.07
N VAL A 102 18.95 -5.81 4.59
CA VAL A 102 18.77 -4.38 4.31
C VAL A 102 18.73 -3.65 5.64
N GLU A 103 19.64 -2.70 5.83
CA GLU A 103 19.62 -1.78 6.96
C GLU A 103 18.57 -0.68 6.70
N HIS A 104 17.69 -0.44 7.67
CA HIS A 104 16.70 0.61 7.57
C HIS A 104 17.33 1.98 7.80
N THR A 105 17.05 2.94 6.92
CA THR A 105 17.50 4.33 7.08
C THR A 105 16.82 5.04 8.26
N VAL A 106 15.62 4.56 8.64
CA VAL A 106 14.87 5.02 9.81
C VAL A 106 14.49 3.80 10.64
N PRO A 107 14.79 3.80 11.97
CA PRO A 107 14.42 2.68 12.85
C PRO A 107 12.92 2.40 12.83
N GLN A 108 12.57 1.12 12.85
CA GLN A 108 11.20 0.65 12.71
C GLN A 108 10.55 0.41 14.08
N TRP A 109 9.95 1.45 14.64
CA TRP A 109 9.36 1.45 15.97
C TRP A 109 8.09 0.60 16.07
N SER A 110 7.74 0.21 17.30
CA SER A 110 6.45 -0.39 17.66
C SER A 110 5.62 0.58 18.49
N PHE A 111 4.32 0.48 18.44
CA PHE A 111 3.41 1.22 19.31
C PHE A 111 3.25 0.54 20.67
N ASN A 112 2.84 1.32 21.68
CA ASN A 112 2.35 0.80 22.93
C ASN A 112 0.91 0.30 22.76
N ASP A 113 0.53 -0.70 23.57
CA ASP A 113 -0.82 -1.23 23.57
C ASP A 113 -1.65 -0.58 24.69
N ALA A 114 -2.96 -0.46 24.46
CA ALA A 114 -3.97 -0.10 25.44
C ALA A 114 -5.18 -1.01 25.25
N PHE A 115 -5.74 -1.53 26.36
CA PHE A 115 -6.77 -2.58 26.33
C PHE A 115 -8.10 -2.12 26.92
N SER A 116 -8.17 -0.90 27.46
CA SER A 116 -9.38 -0.35 28.07
C SER A 116 -9.59 1.12 27.74
N PRO A 117 -10.83 1.63 27.85
CA PRO A 117 -11.12 3.04 27.74
C PRO A 117 -10.34 3.90 28.76
N GLU A 118 -10.10 3.37 29.95
CA GLU A 118 -9.37 4.02 31.02
C GLU A 118 -7.91 4.24 30.62
N GLU A 119 -7.23 3.21 30.11
CA GLU A 119 -5.86 3.31 29.58
C GLU A 119 -5.75 4.31 28.41
N MET A 120 -6.78 4.41 27.56
CA MET A 120 -6.83 5.42 26.50
C MET A 120 -6.97 6.84 27.05
N ARG A 121 -7.74 7.06 28.12
CA ARG A 121 -7.81 8.37 28.80
C ARG A 121 -6.50 8.73 29.50
N GLU A 122 -5.83 7.75 30.05
CA GLU A 122 -4.47 7.93 30.60
C GLU A 122 -3.46 8.30 29.51
N PHE A 123 -3.53 7.65 28.34
CA PHE A 123 -2.72 8.01 27.18
C PHE A 123 -2.95 9.47 26.77
N ASP A 124 -4.21 9.92 26.61
CA ASP A 124 -4.56 11.30 26.28
C ASP A 124 -3.99 12.29 27.33
N THR A 125 -4.11 11.94 28.60
CA THR A 125 -3.58 12.74 29.70
C THR A 125 -2.05 12.84 29.64
N ARG A 126 -1.35 11.72 29.37
CA ARG A 126 0.12 11.71 29.20
C ARG A 126 0.55 12.57 28.02
N VAL A 127 -0.11 12.43 26.86
CA VAL A 127 0.16 13.22 25.64
C VAL A 127 0.04 14.72 25.95
N LYS A 128 -1.08 15.16 26.54
CA LYS A 128 -1.32 16.56 26.88
C LYS A 128 -0.30 17.11 27.87
N ASN A 129 0.05 16.32 28.88
CA ASN A 129 1.04 16.70 29.88
C ASN A 129 2.47 16.81 29.31
N MET A 130 2.85 15.91 28.39
CA MET A 130 4.14 15.95 27.72
C MET A 130 4.24 17.17 26.79
N LEU A 131 3.21 17.40 25.98
CA LEU A 131 3.16 18.54 25.07
C LEU A 131 3.18 19.89 25.83
N ALA A 132 2.46 19.99 26.95
CA ALA A 132 2.48 21.19 27.76
C ALA A 132 3.85 21.54 28.38
N LYS A 133 4.74 20.53 28.49
CA LYS A 133 6.12 20.68 29.02
C LYS A 133 7.18 20.75 27.89
N ALA A 134 6.79 20.58 26.64
CA ALA A 134 7.73 20.58 25.53
C ALA A 134 8.24 22.00 25.24
N PRO A 135 9.57 22.22 25.15
CA PRO A 135 10.15 23.54 24.94
C PRO A 135 9.63 24.27 23.69
N SER A 136 9.27 23.54 22.65
CA SER A 136 8.73 24.07 21.40
C SER A 136 7.35 24.76 21.57
N PHE A 137 6.66 24.51 22.69
CA PHE A 137 5.34 25.11 22.98
C PHE A 137 5.39 26.05 24.20
N GLU A 138 6.55 26.20 24.84
CA GLU A 138 6.77 27.25 25.85
C GLU A 138 6.92 28.59 25.11
N THR A 139 5.93 29.48 25.22
CA THR A 139 6.05 30.84 24.73
C THR A 139 6.98 31.63 25.65
N HIS A 140 8.25 31.83 25.23
CA HIS A 140 9.11 32.83 25.87
C HIS A 140 8.57 34.23 25.53
N LEU A 141 7.77 34.78 26.46
CA LEU A 141 7.47 36.20 26.40
C LEU A 141 8.71 36.97 26.88
N GLU A 142 9.32 37.77 26.00
CA GLU A 142 10.41 38.72 26.31
C GLU A 142 10.04 39.74 27.42
N THR A 143 8.83 39.71 27.94
CA THR A 143 8.25 40.72 28.86
C THR A 143 8.13 40.30 30.32
N GLY A 144 8.74 39.17 30.76
CA GLY A 144 8.77 38.82 32.20
C GLY A 144 7.41 38.56 32.88
N ARG A 145 6.32 38.44 32.10
CA ARG A 145 5.03 38.00 32.60
C ARG A 145 4.94 36.47 32.51
N PRO A 146 4.24 35.79 33.46
CA PRO A 146 3.99 34.36 33.35
C PRO A 146 3.35 34.11 31.98
N SER A 147 3.99 33.25 31.15
CA SER A 147 3.44 32.83 29.85
C SER A 147 2.08 32.19 30.07
N GLU A 148 1.05 32.65 29.38
CA GLU A 148 -0.14 31.84 29.22
C GLU A 148 0.29 30.56 28.49
N VAL A 149 0.27 29.44 29.22
CA VAL A 149 0.54 28.12 28.64
C VAL A 149 -0.44 27.94 27.49
N LYS A 150 0.07 27.94 26.27
CA LYS A 150 -0.76 27.73 25.08
C LYS A 150 -1.50 26.40 25.28
N LYS A 151 -2.82 26.45 25.39
CA LYS A 151 -3.64 25.26 25.64
C LYS A 151 -3.45 24.29 24.47
N VAL A 152 -2.61 23.29 24.67
CA VAL A 152 -2.35 22.24 23.67
C VAL A 152 -3.58 21.35 23.60
N SER A 153 -4.16 21.21 22.42
CA SER A 153 -5.32 20.37 22.18
C SER A 153 -5.03 19.45 20.99
N PRO A 154 -4.33 18.32 21.23
CA PRO A 154 -4.03 17.37 20.16
C PRO A 154 -5.33 16.77 19.62
N SER A 155 -5.38 16.57 18.30
CA SER A 155 -6.33 15.67 17.66
C SER A 155 -5.68 14.30 17.41
N TYR A 156 -6.49 13.31 17.15
CA TYR A 156 -6.04 11.93 16.94
C TYR A 156 -6.52 11.42 15.60
N VAL A 157 -5.77 10.51 15.02
CA VAL A 157 -6.24 9.71 13.89
C VAL A 157 -6.33 8.26 14.33
N CYS A 158 -7.51 7.68 14.12
CA CYS A 158 -7.75 6.26 14.29
C CYS A 158 -7.65 5.55 12.96
N GLU A 159 -6.82 4.54 12.86
CA GLU A 159 -6.63 3.66 11.72
C GLU A 159 -6.89 2.21 12.15
N LEU A 160 -7.24 1.31 11.22
CA LEU A 160 -7.38 -0.10 11.54
C LEU A 160 -6.01 -0.76 11.68
N LYS A 161 -5.80 -1.51 12.76
CA LYS A 161 -4.63 -2.36 12.96
C LYS A 161 -4.83 -3.65 12.17
N ILE A 162 -4.30 -3.67 10.97
CA ILE A 162 -4.38 -4.83 10.08
C ILE A 162 -3.47 -5.94 10.62
N ASP A 163 -3.96 -7.16 10.64
CA ASP A 163 -3.18 -8.33 11.06
C ASP A 163 -2.40 -8.90 9.86
N GLY A 164 -1.18 -8.44 9.71
CA GLY A 164 -0.31 -8.73 8.58
C GLY A 164 1.17 -8.71 8.94
N LEU A 165 2.00 -8.39 7.97
CA LEU A 165 3.44 -8.24 8.10
C LEU A 165 3.86 -6.83 7.66
N LYS A 166 4.51 -6.10 8.56
CA LYS A 166 5.08 -4.78 8.24
C LYS A 166 6.15 -4.88 7.16
N VAL A 167 6.05 -4.00 6.16
CA VAL A 167 7.02 -3.80 5.10
C VAL A 167 7.42 -2.33 4.98
N VAL A 168 8.66 -2.12 4.57
CA VAL A 168 9.26 -0.81 4.31
C VAL A 168 9.59 -0.74 2.84
N LEU A 169 9.02 0.24 2.13
CA LEU A 169 9.18 0.45 0.70
C LEU A 169 10.01 1.69 0.45
N THR A 170 11.11 1.57 -0.28
CA THR A 170 11.95 2.69 -0.70
C THR A 170 11.73 2.98 -2.17
N TYR A 171 11.42 4.23 -2.47
CA TYR A 171 11.29 4.74 -3.83
C TYR A 171 12.33 5.81 -4.08
N GLU A 172 12.89 5.80 -5.29
CA GLU A 172 13.79 6.83 -5.81
C GLU A 172 13.21 7.41 -7.09
N LYS A 173 13.01 8.73 -7.14
CA LYS A 173 12.41 9.42 -8.28
C LYS A 173 11.09 8.78 -8.76
N GLY A 174 10.31 8.29 -7.79
CA GLY A 174 9.04 7.63 -8.04
C GLY A 174 9.12 6.14 -8.36
N LEU A 175 10.29 5.53 -8.55
CA LEU A 175 10.44 4.11 -8.86
C LEU A 175 10.73 3.28 -7.60
N LEU A 176 10.08 2.12 -7.47
CA LEU A 176 10.34 1.17 -6.39
C LEU A 176 11.74 0.57 -6.54
N VAL A 177 12.62 0.90 -5.60
CA VAL A 177 14.02 0.42 -5.58
C VAL A 177 14.18 -0.76 -4.65
N THR A 178 13.67 -0.64 -3.40
CA THR A 178 13.85 -1.66 -2.37
C THR A 178 12.56 -1.85 -1.57
N ALA A 179 12.28 -3.09 -1.22
CA ALA A 179 11.26 -3.44 -0.25
C ALA A 179 11.86 -4.38 0.79
N ALA A 180 11.73 -4.06 2.07
CA ALA A 180 12.31 -4.85 3.15
C ALA A 180 11.26 -5.24 4.20
N THR A 181 11.44 -6.39 4.84
CA THR A 181 10.69 -6.73 6.06
C THR A 181 11.18 -5.88 7.21
N ARG A 182 10.37 -5.73 8.28
CA ARG A 182 10.77 -5.01 9.49
C ARG A 182 12.05 -5.57 10.12
N GLY A 183 12.22 -6.90 10.12
CA GLY A 183 13.29 -7.57 10.85
C GLY A 183 13.24 -7.26 12.35
N ASP A 184 14.40 -6.94 12.93
CA ASP A 184 14.54 -6.50 14.33
C ASP A 184 14.24 -5.00 14.56
N GLY A 185 13.88 -4.29 13.49
CA GLY A 185 13.62 -2.84 13.48
C GLY A 185 14.82 -2.01 13.00
N ILE A 186 15.99 -2.61 12.86
CA ILE A 186 17.20 -1.97 12.32
C ILE A 186 17.60 -2.64 11.00
N VAL A 187 17.53 -3.97 10.94
CA VAL A 187 17.89 -4.77 9.76
C VAL A 187 16.75 -5.70 9.39
N GLY A 188 16.28 -5.59 8.14
CA GLY A 188 15.26 -6.44 7.53
C GLY A 188 15.83 -7.37 6.45
N GLU A 189 14.95 -8.07 5.77
CA GLU A 189 15.25 -8.92 4.61
C GLU A 189 14.74 -8.23 3.35
N ASP A 190 15.58 -8.19 2.30
CA ASP A 190 15.19 -7.69 0.98
C ASP A 190 14.15 -8.63 0.34
N VAL A 191 12.92 -8.17 0.27
CA VAL A 191 11.79 -8.88 -0.35
C VAL A 191 11.28 -8.19 -1.60
N THR A 192 12.11 -7.35 -2.23
CA THR A 192 11.73 -6.52 -3.38
C THR A 192 11.12 -7.33 -4.52
N ALA A 193 11.74 -8.47 -4.89
CA ALA A 193 11.21 -9.34 -5.93
C ALA A 193 9.80 -9.85 -5.61
N ASN A 194 9.55 -10.19 -4.35
CA ASN A 194 8.28 -10.70 -3.86
C ASN A 194 7.22 -9.59 -3.77
N ILE A 195 7.60 -8.41 -3.28
CA ILE A 195 6.72 -7.24 -3.19
C ILE A 195 6.25 -6.80 -4.58
N LYS A 196 7.11 -6.87 -5.60
CA LYS A 196 6.72 -6.59 -6.98
C LYS A 196 5.61 -7.50 -7.51
N MET A 197 5.39 -8.67 -6.91
CA MET A 197 4.29 -9.59 -7.27
C MET A 197 2.93 -9.15 -6.70
N ILE A 198 2.92 -8.24 -5.72
CA ILE A 198 1.68 -7.70 -5.14
C ILE A 198 1.16 -6.59 -6.04
N GLU A 199 0.02 -6.84 -6.66
CA GLU A 199 -0.55 -5.93 -7.68
C GLU A 199 -0.96 -4.56 -7.12
N SER A 200 -1.30 -4.43 -5.83
CA SER A 200 -1.63 -3.15 -5.20
C SER A 200 -0.41 -2.27 -4.90
N VAL A 201 0.82 -2.80 -4.98
CA VAL A 201 2.05 -2.02 -4.84
C VAL A 201 2.39 -1.36 -6.19
N PRO A 202 2.43 -0.02 -6.32
CA PRO A 202 2.87 0.63 -7.55
C PRO A 202 4.37 0.38 -7.78
N LEU A 203 4.77 -0.01 -8.99
CA LEU A 203 6.20 -0.04 -9.37
C LEU A 203 6.73 1.37 -9.63
N SER A 204 5.83 2.28 -10.02
CA SER A 204 6.09 3.71 -10.19
C SER A 204 4.99 4.52 -9.51
N LEU A 205 5.36 5.52 -8.73
CA LEU A 205 4.43 6.45 -8.10
C LEU A 205 3.88 7.45 -9.13
N HIS A 206 2.73 8.03 -8.85
CA HIS A 206 2.12 9.06 -9.69
C HIS A 206 2.94 10.37 -9.71
N GLU A 207 3.81 10.59 -8.71
CA GLU A 207 4.76 11.70 -8.64
C GLU A 207 6.19 11.18 -8.51
N LYS A 208 7.15 11.89 -9.11
CA LYS A 208 8.58 11.55 -9.05
C LYS A 208 9.19 12.03 -7.73
N VAL A 209 8.82 11.39 -6.63
CA VAL A 209 9.37 11.65 -5.30
C VAL A 209 10.30 10.52 -4.87
N SER A 210 11.29 10.84 -4.03
CA SER A 210 12.13 9.85 -3.35
C SER A 210 11.73 9.80 -1.88
N GLY A 211 11.50 8.59 -1.36
CA GLY A 211 11.03 8.47 0.02
C GLY A 211 10.97 7.03 0.52
N VAL A 212 10.71 6.90 1.81
CA VAL A 212 10.53 5.63 2.52
C VAL A 212 9.10 5.59 3.08
N PHE A 213 8.38 4.54 2.73
CA PHE A 213 6.97 4.36 3.05
C PHE A 213 6.76 3.05 3.80
N GLU A 214 5.88 3.07 4.80
CA GLU A 214 5.58 1.90 5.61
C GLU A 214 4.16 1.40 5.35
N GLY A 215 4.02 0.08 5.37
CA GLY A 215 2.74 -0.55 5.18
C GLY A 215 2.65 -1.93 5.81
N GLU A 216 1.46 -2.52 5.71
CA GLU A 216 1.18 -3.87 6.16
C GLU A 216 0.79 -4.74 4.99
N VAL A 217 1.54 -5.80 4.73
CA VAL A 217 1.17 -6.87 3.79
C VAL A 217 0.23 -7.82 4.49
N TRP A 218 -0.87 -8.14 3.86
CA TRP A 218 -1.91 -9.00 4.44
C TRP A 218 -2.49 -9.99 3.42
N MET A 219 -3.17 -10.99 3.92
CA MET A 219 -3.89 -11.98 3.11
C MET A 219 -5.39 -11.90 3.39
N GLY A 220 -6.20 -11.84 2.33
CA GLY A 220 -7.67 -11.83 2.44
C GLY A 220 -8.24 -13.13 3.03
N LYS A 221 -9.35 -13.03 3.77
CA LYS A 221 -10.11 -14.19 4.27
C LYS A 221 -10.56 -15.09 3.12
N SER A 222 -11.02 -14.49 2.03
CA SER A 222 -11.42 -15.18 0.80
C SER A 222 -10.25 -15.96 0.19
N THR A 223 -9.07 -15.36 0.14
CA THR A 223 -7.84 -16.00 -0.34
C THR A 223 -7.44 -17.19 0.55
N LEU A 224 -7.42 -17.01 1.88
CA LEU A 224 -7.10 -18.07 2.82
C LEU A 224 -8.07 -19.25 2.68
N LEU A 225 -9.36 -18.99 2.54
CA LEU A 225 -10.37 -20.04 2.33
C LEU A 225 -10.14 -20.81 1.03
N ARG A 226 -9.75 -20.13 -0.05
CA ARG A 226 -9.41 -20.77 -1.33
C ARG A 226 -8.18 -21.67 -1.16
N LEU A 227 -7.10 -21.15 -0.60
CA LEU A 227 -5.86 -21.91 -0.40
C LEU A 227 -6.10 -23.14 0.52
N ASN A 228 -6.85 -22.98 1.61
CA ASN A 228 -7.17 -24.08 2.50
C ASN A 228 -8.00 -25.18 1.82
N LYS A 229 -8.90 -24.84 0.89
CA LYS A 229 -9.60 -25.85 0.09
C LYS A 229 -8.64 -26.63 -0.83
N GLU A 230 -7.63 -25.96 -1.37
CA GLU A 230 -6.60 -26.58 -2.21
C GLU A 230 -5.71 -27.53 -1.37
N GLU A 231 -5.24 -27.09 -0.19
CA GLU A 231 -4.44 -27.91 0.74
C GLU A 231 -5.20 -29.17 1.20
N ILE A 232 -6.45 -29.01 1.62
CA ILE A 232 -7.29 -30.14 2.05
C ILE A 232 -7.48 -31.16 0.90
N LYS A 233 -7.70 -30.70 -0.34
CA LYS A 233 -7.79 -31.57 -1.50
C LYS A 233 -6.48 -32.30 -1.80
N ALA A 234 -5.34 -31.69 -1.49
CA ALA A 234 -4.03 -32.30 -1.62
C ALA A 234 -3.67 -33.23 -0.45
N GLY A 235 -4.53 -33.34 0.58
CA GLY A 235 -4.29 -34.16 1.77
C GLY A 235 -3.39 -33.50 2.82
N HIS A 236 -3.22 -32.19 2.74
CA HIS A 236 -2.42 -31.40 3.68
C HIS A 236 -3.31 -30.74 4.74
N GLU A 237 -2.70 -30.39 5.88
CA GLU A 237 -3.35 -29.60 6.92
C GLU A 237 -3.62 -28.17 6.45
N PRO A 238 -4.79 -27.59 6.76
CA PRO A 238 -5.10 -26.21 6.40
C PRO A 238 -4.27 -25.20 7.20
N TYR A 239 -3.98 -24.04 6.59
CA TYR A 239 -3.34 -22.93 7.27
C TYR A 239 -4.27 -22.31 8.33
N ALA A 240 -3.80 -22.22 9.56
CA ALA A 240 -4.59 -21.70 10.68
C ALA A 240 -4.55 -20.19 10.82
N ASN A 241 -3.43 -19.55 10.42
CA ASN A 241 -3.16 -18.14 10.70
C ASN A 241 -2.78 -17.38 9.41
N PRO A 242 -3.62 -16.42 8.95
CA PRO A 242 -3.38 -15.66 7.72
C PRO A 242 -2.14 -14.75 7.81
N ARG A 243 -1.83 -14.18 8.98
CA ARG A 243 -0.62 -13.37 9.20
C ARG A 243 0.64 -14.23 8.99
N ASN A 244 0.69 -15.40 9.61
CA ASN A 244 1.83 -16.32 9.46
C ASN A 244 1.96 -16.80 8.01
N LEU A 245 0.83 -17.07 7.34
CA LEU A 245 0.83 -17.46 5.94
C LEU A 245 1.28 -16.30 5.05
N ALA A 246 0.85 -15.06 5.28
CA ALA A 246 1.32 -13.88 4.57
C ALA A 246 2.82 -13.68 4.78
N ALA A 247 3.31 -13.76 6.03
CA ALA A 247 4.73 -13.64 6.38
C ALA A 247 5.58 -14.77 5.76
N GLY A 248 5.08 -16.00 5.75
CA GLY A 248 5.73 -17.13 5.09
C GLY A 248 5.71 -17.00 3.57
N THR A 249 4.65 -16.43 3.00
CA THR A 249 4.52 -16.20 1.56
C THR A 249 5.49 -15.12 1.08
N ILE A 250 5.59 -13.98 1.76
CA ILE A 250 6.50 -12.91 1.35
C ILE A 250 7.98 -13.33 1.46
N ARG A 251 8.27 -14.37 2.21
CA ARG A 251 9.61 -14.96 2.36
C ARG A 251 9.82 -16.23 1.51
N GLN A 252 8.98 -16.48 0.51
CA GLN A 252 9.23 -17.55 -0.45
C GLN A 252 10.40 -17.17 -1.37
N LEU A 253 11.28 -18.12 -1.62
CA LEU A 253 12.39 -17.92 -2.56
C LEU A 253 11.92 -17.84 -4.01
N ASP A 254 10.78 -18.44 -4.32
CA ASP A 254 10.13 -18.37 -5.63
C ASP A 254 9.02 -17.31 -5.63
N PRO A 255 9.21 -16.17 -6.33
CA PRO A 255 8.18 -15.13 -6.44
C PRO A 255 6.89 -15.59 -7.12
N ALA A 256 6.91 -16.69 -7.90
CA ALA A 256 5.70 -17.27 -8.51
C ALA A 256 4.69 -17.71 -7.43
N ILE A 257 5.18 -18.22 -6.30
CA ILE A 257 4.35 -18.61 -5.16
C ILE A 257 3.65 -17.39 -4.57
N VAL A 258 4.36 -16.26 -4.46
CA VAL A 258 3.79 -15.00 -3.95
C VAL A 258 2.66 -14.53 -4.86
N LYS A 259 2.89 -14.55 -6.18
CA LYS A 259 1.88 -14.19 -7.19
C LYS A 259 0.64 -15.09 -7.09
N ALA A 260 0.81 -16.39 -6.99
CA ALA A 260 -0.30 -17.36 -6.90
C ALA A 260 -1.12 -17.21 -5.61
N ARG A 261 -0.48 -16.82 -4.50
CA ARG A 261 -1.13 -16.66 -3.19
C ARG A 261 -1.86 -15.33 -3.00
N THR A 262 -1.71 -14.38 -3.91
CA THR A 262 -2.50 -13.13 -3.97
C THR A 262 -2.51 -12.36 -2.64
N LEU A 263 -1.37 -11.80 -2.26
CA LEU A 263 -1.26 -10.87 -1.14
C LEU A 263 -1.73 -9.46 -1.53
N ASP A 264 -2.06 -8.66 -0.52
CA ASP A 264 -2.39 -7.25 -0.68
C ASP A 264 -1.63 -6.41 0.35
N VAL A 265 -1.63 -5.08 0.20
CA VAL A 265 -0.91 -4.16 1.08
C VAL A 265 -1.72 -2.90 1.34
N PHE A 266 -1.66 -2.39 2.58
CA PHE A 266 -2.06 -1.02 2.90
C PHE A 266 -0.83 -0.23 3.31
N ILE A 267 -0.63 0.95 2.73
CA ILE A 267 0.42 1.89 3.12
C ILE A 267 -0.20 2.92 4.07
N TYR A 268 0.49 3.23 5.17
CA TYR A 268 -0.08 4.02 6.26
C TYR A 268 0.87 5.07 6.87
N ASP A 269 2.14 5.13 6.40
CA ASP A 269 3.13 6.05 6.97
C ASP A 269 4.19 6.48 5.95
N VAL A 270 4.70 7.70 6.11
CA VAL A 270 5.85 8.26 5.37
C VAL A 270 6.95 8.59 6.37
N THR A 271 7.99 7.77 6.42
CA THR A 271 9.10 7.94 7.37
C THR A 271 10.22 8.83 6.87
N ALA A 272 10.39 8.93 5.55
CA ALA A 272 11.33 9.86 4.92
C ALA A 272 10.80 10.30 3.55
N LEU A 273 11.08 11.54 3.17
CA LEU A 273 10.67 12.12 1.89
C LEU A 273 11.70 13.17 1.46
N ASP A 274 11.96 13.30 0.14
CA ASP A 274 12.82 14.31 -0.45
C ASP A 274 12.18 15.70 -0.54
N LYS A 275 10.98 15.85 0.00
CA LYS A 275 10.24 17.10 0.18
C LYS A 275 9.58 17.12 1.56
N GLU A 276 8.92 18.21 1.92
CA GLU A 276 8.21 18.33 3.19
C GLU A 276 7.14 17.25 3.35
N ILE A 277 7.18 16.53 4.46
CA ILE A 277 6.13 15.56 4.84
C ILE A 277 4.89 16.35 5.27
N PRO A 278 3.67 15.92 4.89
CA PRO A 278 2.44 16.58 5.31
C PRO A 278 2.36 16.76 6.83
N ASN A 279 1.90 17.93 7.26
CA ASN A 279 1.96 18.34 8.67
C ASN A 279 0.90 17.71 9.58
N THR A 280 0.07 16.80 9.05
CA THR A 280 -0.87 15.98 9.85
C THR A 280 -0.96 14.57 9.28
N GLN A 281 -1.24 13.58 10.12
CA GLN A 281 -1.43 12.19 9.72
C GLN A 281 -2.56 12.03 8.69
N THR A 282 -3.66 12.75 8.83
CA THR A 282 -4.76 12.73 7.85
C THR A 282 -4.33 13.22 6.47
N LYS A 283 -3.53 14.28 6.40
CA LYS A 283 -2.98 14.78 5.12
C LYS A 283 -1.92 13.84 4.55
N GLU A 284 -1.17 13.16 5.41
CA GLU A 284 -0.21 12.14 5.00
C GLU A 284 -0.90 10.96 4.35
N LEU A 285 -2.00 10.44 4.93
CA LEU A 285 -2.81 9.38 4.30
C LEU A 285 -3.38 9.83 2.95
N ALA A 286 -3.88 11.05 2.85
CA ALA A 286 -4.35 11.61 1.58
C ALA A 286 -3.22 11.78 0.54
N PHE A 287 -2.02 12.15 0.98
CA PHE A 287 -0.83 12.22 0.14
C PHE A 287 -0.40 10.85 -0.38
N LEU A 288 -0.42 9.82 0.47
CA LEU A 288 -0.16 8.44 0.06
C LEU A 288 -1.14 7.98 -1.03
N GLN A 289 -2.43 8.26 -0.89
CA GLN A 289 -3.43 7.98 -1.93
C GLN A 289 -3.12 8.71 -3.24
N LYS A 290 -2.73 9.98 -3.18
CA LYS A 290 -2.34 10.77 -4.35
C LYS A 290 -1.11 10.21 -5.06
N LEU A 291 -0.18 9.61 -4.33
CA LEU A 291 0.98 8.91 -4.91
C LEU A 291 0.62 7.58 -5.60
N GLY A 292 -0.60 7.08 -5.45
CA GLY A 292 -1.06 5.82 -6.04
C GLY A 292 -1.01 4.62 -5.10
N PHE A 293 -0.71 4.82 -3.83
CA PHE A 293 -0.76 3.76 -2.84
C PHE A 293 -2.19 3.39 -2.43
N LYS A 294 -2.38 2.13 -2.11
CA LYS A 294 -3.58 1.65 -1.44
C LYS A 294 -3.49 1.99 0.04
N VAL A 295 -4.38 2.88 0.50
CA VAL A 295 -4.57 3.25 1.91
C VAL A 295 -5.88 2.65 2.38
N ASN A 296 -5.91 2.14 3.62
CA ASN A 296 -7.19 1.67 4.19
C ASN A 296 -8.14 2.87 4.32
N GLU A 297 -9.36 2.73 3.81
CA GLU A 297 -10.34 3.83 3.80
C GLU A 297 -11.02 4.09 5.15
N HIS A 298 -10.84 3.15 6.09
CA HIS A 298 -11.48 3.20 7.40
C HIS A 298 -10.61 3.91 8.45
N PHE A 299 -10.17 5.12 8.13
CA PHE A 299 -9.56 5.99 9.11
C PHE A 299 -10.47 7.18 9.44
N VAL A 300 -10.28 7.78 10.61
CA VAL A 300 -11.04 8.94 11.05
C VAL A 300 -10.20 9.85 11.91
N GLU A 301 -10.33 11.15 11.71
CA GLU A 301 -9.83 12.17 12.64
C GLU A 301 -10.79 12.30 13.82
N CYS A 302 -10.26 12.22 15.04
CA CYS A 302 -10.96 12.35 16.31
C CYS A 302 -10.42 13.57 17.05
N LYS A 303 -11.30 14.48 17.45
CA LYS A 303 -10.95 15.68 18.21
C LYS A 303 -10.80 15.41 19.71
N THR A 304 -11.35 14.31 20.17
CA THR A 304 -11.37 13.92 21.58
C THR A 304 -11.06 12.45 21.76
N ILE A 305 -10.58 12.09 22.95
CA ILE A 305 -10.31 10.67 23.27
C ILE A 305 -11.60 9.84 23.32
N GLU A 306 -12.73 10.45 23.63
CA GLU A 306 -14.01 9.75 23.66
C GLU A 306 -14.47 9.35 22.24
N GLU A 307 -14.16 10.16 21.22
CA GLU A 307 -14.39 9.79 19.82
C GLU A 307 -13.49 8.63 19.40
N VAL A 308 -12.24 8.58 19.88
CA VAL A 308 -11.32 7.45 19.68
C VAL A 308 -11.90 6.17 20.28
N ILE A 309 -12.37 6.23 21.53
CA ILE A 309 -12.98 5.09 22.24
C ILE A 309 -14.23 4.61 21.48
N ALA A 310 -15.08 5.55 21.02
CA ALA A 310 -16.27 5.22 20.26
C ALA A 310 -15.93 4.52 18.92
N PHE A 311 -14.88 4.97 18.21
CA PHE A 311 -14.40 4.33 17.00
C PHE A 311 -13.92 2.90 17.28
N TRP A 312 -13.11 2.69 18.32
CA TRP A 312 -12.64 1.37 18.72
C TRP A 312 -13.81 0.42 19.05
N GLN A 313 -14.78 0.84 19.86
CA GLN A 313 -15.97 0.05 20.20
C GLN A 313 -16.83 -0.30 18.98
N LYS A 314 -16.95 0.61 18.01
CA LYS A 314 -17.63 0.36 16.75
C LYS A 314 -16.93 -0.77 15.97
N TRP A 315 -15.60 -0.75 15.92
CA TRP A 315 -14.83 -1.72 15.14
C TRP A 315 -14.74 -3.09 15.78
N GLN A 316 -14.87 -3.22 17.08
CA GLN A 316 -15.04 -4.54 17.76
C GLN A 316 -16.23 -5.33 17.18
N LYS A 317 -17.29 -4.66 16.75
CA LYS A 317 -18.50 -5.28 16.17
C LYS A 317 -18.45 -5.41 14.65
N ARG A 318 -17.62 -4.62 13.99
CA ARG A 318 -17.62 -4.49 12.53
C ARG A 318 -16.48 -5.26 11.86
N ALA A 319 -15.39 -5.54 12.55
CA ALA A 319 -14.17 -6.15 12.02
C ALA A 319 -14.40 -7.47 11.26
N SER A 320 -15.41 -8.27 11.63
CA SER A 320 -15.74 -9.53 10.98
C SER A 320 -16.23 -9.37 9.53
N LYS A 321 -16.72 -8.18 9.15
CA LYS A 321 -17.30 -7.91 7.82
C LYS A 321 -16.26 -7.62 6.74
N GLU A 322 -15.05 -7.26 7.14
CA GLU A 322 -13.95 -6.96 6.20
C GLU A 322 -13.31 -8.27 5.72
N ASP A 323 -12.76 -8.26 4.49
CA ASP A 323 -12.04 -9.44 3.95
C ASP A 323 -10.63 -9.61 4.54
N TYR A 324 -10.17 -8.69 5.35
CA TYR A 324 -8.90 -8.75 6.08
C TYR A 324 -9.13 -8.90 7.58
N TRP A 325 -8.12 -9.43 8.29
CA TRP A 325 -8.13 -9.51 9.73
C TRP A 325 -7.73 -8.19 10.37
N ILE A 326 -8.42 -7.83 11.42
CA ILE A 326 -8.22 -6.59 12.19
C ILE A 326 -7.92 -7.00 13.63
N ASP A 327 -6.71 -6.64 14.08
CA ASP A 327 -6.19 -6.94 15.43
C ASP A 327 -6.57 -5.84 16.45
N GLY A 328 -7.07 -4.71 15.97
CA GLY A 328 -7.45 -3.57 16.80
C GLY A 328 -7.51 -2.27 16.01
N VAL A 329 -7.26 -1.19 16.72
CA VAL A 329 -7.19 0.18 16.19
C VAL A 329 -5.83 0.78 16.54
N VAL A 330 -5.17 1.40 15.58
CA VAL A 330 -3.99 2.24 15.81
C VAL A 330 -4.45 3.66 16.03
N VAL A 331 -3.95 4.30 17.08
CA VAL A 331 -4.24 5.69 17.44
C VAL A 331 -2.95 6.49 17.35
N LYS A 332 -2.92 7.48 16.49
CA LYS A 332 -1.79 8.40 16.33
C LYS A 332 -2.24 9.82 16.70
N VAL A 333 -1.34 10.62 17.26
CA VAL A 333 -1.55 12.07 17.33
C VAL A 333 -1.54 12.60 15.90
N ASN A 334 -2.49 13.45 15.54
CA ASN A 334 -2.68 13.86 14.15
C ASN A 334 -1.62 14.87 13.68
N GLU A 335 -1.24 15.82 14.53
CA GLU A 335 -0.34 16.91 14.21
C GLU A 335 1.12 16.44 14.24
N LYS A 336 1.84 16.59 13.15
CA LYS A 336 3.24 16.16 13.02
C LYS A 336 4.17 16.85 14.01
N GLU A 337 3.99 18.14 14.22
CA GLU A 337 4.75 18.90 15.23
C GLU A 337 4.59 18.34 16.64
N TYR A 338 3.40 17.82 16.98
CA TYR A 338 3.16 17.17 18.26
C TYR A 338 3.79 15.77 18.32
N GLN A 339 3.75 15.01 17.23
CA GLN A 339 4.45 13.74 17.15
C GLN A 339 5.96 13.93 17.38
N ASP A 340 6.56 14.93 16.72
CA ASP A 340 7.99 15.23 16.82
C ASP A 340 8.36 15.68 18.25
N ALA A 341 7.52 16.49 18.89
CA ALA A 341 7.73 16.94 20.28
C ALA A 341 7.57 15.81 21.31
N LEU A 342 6.67 14.85 21.06
CA LEU A 342 6.49 13.67 21.92
C LEU A 342 7.66 12.69 21.78
N GLY A 343 8.24 12.59 20.58
CA GLY A 343 9.39 11.74 20.31
C GLY A 343 9.10 10.24 20.47
N TYR A 344 10.17 9.49 20.62
CA TYR A 344 10.15 8.02 20.73
C TYR A 344 10.90 7.58 21.99
N THR A 345 10.32 6.66 22.74
CA THR A 345 10.92 6.07 23.97
C THR A 345 11.21 4.58 23.80
N GLY A 346 11.73 4.18 22.61
CA GLY A 346 11.92 2.76 22.24
C GLY A 346 10.63 2.08 21.76
N LYS A 347 9.48 2.69 22.04
CA LYS A 347 8.18 2.46 21.43
C LYS A 347 7.56 3.83 21.14
N ALA A 348 6.91 3.94 20.03
CA ALA A 348 6.19 5.15 19.66
C ALA A 348 4.97 5.38 20.56
#